data_b799da0820c46c3e85aa5ccd8c947835
#
_entry.id   b799da0820c46c3e85aa5ccd8c947835
#
_cell.length_a   1.000
_cell.length_b   1.000
_cell.length_c   1.000
_cell.angle_alpha   90.00
_cell.angle_beta   90.00
_cell.angle_gamma   90.00
#
_symmetry.space_group_name_H-M   'P 1'
#
loop_
_entity.id
_entity.type
_entity.pdbx_description
1 polymer ?
#
loop_
_entity_poly.entity_id
_entity_poly.type
_entity_poly.pdbx_seq_one_letter_code
_entity_poly.pdbx_strand_id
1 'polypeptide(L)'
;GYMNYPATILLPSLESAPDLLSWGFSQLKGLGMIFIIIIALVILLDFLKYIGVERLIEKALKPFLNFLGVGEKASTIAVVGVTLGIGFGAGLLIKEVKTGKLHYKDVFGVLVLVGMLHSIIEDTAVVSLIGSNIIITLFLRAVLTLCIVYVFMRLGANFTQEFWQKHLTNYNIPEYKPNS
;
A
#
# COMPACT_ATOMS: atom_id res chain seq x y z
N GLY A 1 21.59 -16.15 -19.59
CA GLY A 1 22.34 -15.03 -19.06
C GLY A 1 21.61 -14.41 -17.90
N TYR A 2 21.97 -14.75 -16.66
CA TYR A 2 21.50 -14.05 -15.48
C TYR A 2 22.12 -12.67 -15.49
N MET A 3 21.29 -11.63 -15.39
CA MET A 3 21.76 -10.26 -15.27
C MET A 3 22.54 -10.12 -13.95
N ASN A 4 23.86 -10.01 -14.07
CA ASN A 4 24.77 -9.86 -12.94
C ASN A 4 24.73 -8.37 -12.53
N TYR A 5 23.69 -7.96 -11.79
CA TYR A 5 23.72 -6.66 -11.13
C TYR A 5 24.54 -6.81 -9.85
N PRO A 6 25.55 -5.98 -9.61
CA PRO A 6 26.25 -5.95 -8.34
C PRO A 6 25.26 -5.44 -7.28
N ALA A 7 24.66 -6.37 -6.56
CA ALA A 7 23.83 -6.06 -5.40
C ALA A 7 24.76 -5.65 -4.26
N THR A 8 24.93 -4.36 -4.06
CA THR A 8 25.57 -3.85 -2.83
C THR A 8 24.59 -3.99 -1.68
N ILE A 9 24.75 -5.05 -0.90
CA ILE A 9 23.99 -5.23 0.33
C ILE A 9 24.49 -4.20 1.34
N LEU A 10 23.68 -3.20 1.63
CA LEU A 10 24.00 -2.14 2.60
C LEU A 10 23.80 -2.59 4.06
N LEU A 11 23.21 -3.78 4.25
CA LEU A 11 23.04 -4.35 5.58
C LEU A 11 24.35 -4.98 6.05
N PRO A 12 24.78 -4.73 7.29
CA PRO A 12 25.95 -5.40 7.86
C PRO A 12 25.73 -6.91 7.85
N SER A 13 26.70 -7.66 7.32
CA SER A 13 26.73 -9.11 7.46
C SER A 13 26.68 -9.45 8.94
N LEU A 14 25.74 -10.29 9.33
CA LEU A 14 25.72 -10.86 10.69
C LEU A 14 26.92 -11.81 10.79
N GLU A 15 28.08 -11.25 11.15
CA GLU A 15 29.23 -12.06 11.51
C GLU A 15 28.87 -12.90 12.72
N SER A 16 29.18 -14.19 12.66
CA SER A 16 29.01 -15.11 13.77
C SER A 16 29.94 -14.63 14.90
N ALA A 17 29.38 -13.93 15.85
CA ALA A 17 30.13 -13.39 16.99
C ALA A 17 30.56 -14.54 17.92
N PRO A 18 31.84 -14.63 18.28
CA PRO A 18 32.37 -15.76 19.05
C PRO A 18 31.93 -15.75 20.53
N ASP A 19 31.33 -14.68 21.02
CA ASP A 19 30.90 -14.52 22.41
C ASP A 19 29.58 -13.75 22.51
N LEU A 20 28.81 -14.01 23.56
CA LEU A 20 27.50 -13.42 23.84
C LEU A 20 27.52 -11.89 23.90
N LEU A 21 28.59 -11.33 24.47
CA LEU A 21 28.77 -9.89 24.58
C LEU A 21 29.01 -9.26 23.19
N SER A 22 29.87 -9.86 22.38
CA SER A 22 30.16 -9.38 21.03
C SER A 22 28.92 -9.52 20.11
N TRP A 23 28.14 -10.60 20.30
CA TRP A 23 26.85 -10.76 19.65
C TRP A 23 25.87 -9.65 20.05
N GLY A 24 25.76 -9.35 21.36
CA GLY A 24 24.88 -8.29 21.86
C GLY A 24 25.24 -6.90 21.29
N PHE A 25 26.54 -6.57 21.24
CA PHE A 25 27.01 -5.32 20.62
C PHE A 25 26.72 -5.27 19.10
N SER A 26 26.88 -6.39 18.41
CA SER A 26 26.55 -6.49 16.98
C SER A 26 25.06 -6.26 16.73
N GLN A 27 24.18 -6.85 17.55
CA GLN A 27 22.74 -6.63 17.46
C GLN A 27 22.36 -5.19 17.77
N LEU A 28 22.94 -4.58 18.80
CA LEU A 28 22.69 -3.17 19.14
C LEU A 28 23.12 -2.23 18.01
N LYS A 29 24.26 -2.48 17.39
CA LYS A 29 24.74 -1.75 16.21
C LYS A 29 23.79 -1.91 15.02
N GLY A 30 23.32 -3.15 14.77
CA GLY A 30 22.33 -3.44 13.72
C GLY A 30 21.01 -2.70 13.94
N LEU A 31 20.49 -2.72 15.17
CA LEU A 31 19.28 -1.98 15.54
C LEU A 31 19.46 -0.46 15.37
N GLY A 32 20.62 0.07 15.79
CA GLY A 32 20.96 1.48 15.60
C GLY A 32 20.98 1.88 14.12
N MET A 33 21.54 1.03 13.28
CA MET A 33 21.56 1.26 11.83
C MET A 33 20.15 1.24 11.23
N ILE A 34 19.33 0.25 11.61
CA ILE A 34 17.93 0.17 11.17
C ILE A 34 17.16 1.42 11.62
N PHE A 35 17.38 1.88 12.85
CA PHE A 35 16.74 3.10 13.37
C PHE A 35 17.10 4.34 12.53
N ILE A 36 18.38 4.49 12.18
CA ILE A 36 18.82 5.59 11.30
C ILE A 36 18.15 5.49 9.92
N ILE A 37 18.07 4.30 9.35
CA ILE A 37 17.41 4.06 8.06
C ILE A 37 15.93 4.45 8.14
N ILE A 38 15.22 4.08 9.21
CA ILE A 38 13.82 4.44 9.39
C ILE A 38 13.65 5.96 9.47
N ILE A 39 14.49 6.66 10.25
CA ILE A 39 14.46 8.13 10.31
C ILE A 39 14.69 8.75 8.93
N ALA A 40 15.69 8.26 8.20
CA ALA A 40 15.98 8.75 6.86
C ALA A 40 14.80 8.52 5.90
N LEU A 41 14.12 7.38 6.00
CA LEU A 41 12.91 7.09 5.21
C LEU A 41 11.76 8.04 5.57
N VAL A 42 11.52 8.32 6.84
CA VAL A 42 10.46 9.25 7.27
C VAL A 42 10.76 10.66 6.71
N ILE A 43 11.99 11.13 6.83
CA ILE A 43 12.40 12.43 6.26
C ILE A 43 12.24 12.43 4.73
N LEU A 44 12.62 11.36 4.06
CA LEU A 44 12.46 11.21 2.61
C LEU A 44 10.97 11.29 2.21
N LEU A 45 10.09 10.64 2.95
CA LEU A 45 8.65 10.67 2.68
C LEU A 45 8.07 12.06 2.86
N ASP A 46 8.43 12.76 3.94
CA ASP A 46 8.00 14.14 4.15
C ASP A 46 8.51 15.05 3.02
N PHE A 47 9.74 14.84 2.56
CA PHE A 47 10.28 15.55 1.42
C PHE A 47 9.52 15.24 0.13
N LEU A 48 9.19 13.98 -0.15
CA LEU A 48 8.39 13.58 -1.31
C LEU A 48 6.97 14.18 -1.29
N LYS A 49 6.35 14.27 -0.11
CA LYS A 49 5.09 15.00 0.09
C LYS A 49 5.25 16.48 -0.24
N TYR A 50 6.31 17.10 0.26
CA TYR A 50 6.59 18.52 0.02
C TYR A 50 6.74 18.86 -1.48
N ILE A 51 7.43 18.00 -2.27
CA ILE A 51 7.55 18.18 -3.73
C ILE A 51 6.26 17.82 -4.49
N GLY A 52 5.25 17.27 -3.83
CA GLY A 52 3.95 17.00 -4.45
C GLY A 52 3.87 15.69 -5.24
N VAL A 53 4.69 14.70 -4.92
CA VAL A 53 4.61 13.34 -5.49
C VAL A 53 3.21 12.74 -5.28
N GLU A 54 2.54 13.10 -4.20
CA GLU A 54 1.13 12.73 -3.93
C GLU A 54 0.19 13.11 -5.09
N ARG A 55 0.35 14.32 -5.63
CA ARG A 55 -0.45 14.79 -6.78
C ARG A 55 -0.21 13.97 -8.05
N LEU A 56 1.02 13.48 -8.22
CA LEU A 56 1.36 12.60 -9.34
C LEU A 56 0.69 11.24 -9.20
N ILE A 57 0.72 10.67 -8.00
CA ILE A 57 0.04 9.41 -7.67
C ILE A 57 -1.47 9.57 -7.86
N GLU A 58 -2.06 10.64 -7.36
CA GLU A 58 -3.47 10.96 -7.54
C GLU A 58 -3.87 11.04 -9.02
N LYS A 59 -3.07 11.78 -9.80
CA LYS A 59 -3.32 11.96 -11.23
C LYS A 59 -3.19 10.65 -12.02
N ALA A 60 -2.32 9.75 -11.60
CA ALA A 60 -2.16 8.43 -12.22
C ALA A 60 -3.24 7.45 -11.79
N LEU A 61 -3.68 7.52 -10.53
CA LEU A 61 -4.62 6.57 -9.94
C LEU A 61 -6.07 6.85 -10.35
N LYS A 62 -6.48 8.11 -10.42
CA LYS A 62 -7.85 8.51 -10.80
C LYS A 62 -8.34 7.90 -12.12
N PRO A 63 -7.63 8.01 -13.26
CA PRO A 63 -8.10 7.44 -14.51
C PRO A 63 -8.23 5.93 -14.46
N PHE A 64 -7.35 5.26 -13.70
CA PHE A 64 -7.42 3.82 -13.50
C PHE A 64 -8.66 3.41 -12.68
N LEU A 65 -8.94 4.10 -11.59
CA LEU A 65 -10.13 3.86 -10.77
C LEU A 65 -11.42 4.09 -11.56
N ASN A 66 -11.45 5.13 -12.37
CA ASN A 66 -12.58 5.40 -13.27
C ASN A 66 -12.77 4.28 -14.31
N PHE A 67 -11.67 3.77 -14.87
CA PHE A 67 -11.70 2.63 -15.80
C PHE A 67 -12.25 1.36 -15.15
N LEU A 68 -11.96 1.14 -13.85
CA LEU A 68 -12.50 0.04 -13.05
C LEU A 68 -13.97 0.22 -12.69
N GLY A 69 -14.56 1.40 -12.95
CA GLY A 69 -15.93 1.72 -12.56
C GLY A 69 -16.11 1.89 -11.05
N VAL A 70 -15.05 2.31 -10.36
CA VAL A 70 -15.09 2.67 -8.94
C VAL A 70 -15.79 4.01 -8.80
N GLY A 71 -16.78 4.10 -7.92
CA GLY A 71 -17.51 5.34 -7.67
C GLY A 71 -16.60 6.49 -7.23
N GLU A 72 -16.97 7.73 -7.54
CA GLU A 72 -16.16 8.92 -7.29
C GLU A 72 -15.74 9.07 -5.82
N LYS A 73 -16.66 8.82 -4.88
CA LYS A 73 -16.38 8.87 -3.44
C LYS A 73 -15.35 7.80 -3.04
N ALA A 74 -15.52 6.58 -3.53
CA ALA A 74 -14.59 5.49 -3.28
C ALA A 74 -13.21 5.77 -3.87
N SER A 75 -13.16 6.35 -5.06
CA SER A 75 -11.93 6.78 -5.72
C SER A 75 -11.17 7.82 -4.90
N THR A 76 -11.88 8.81 -4.33
CA THR A 76 -11.28 9.80 -3.44
C THR A 76 -10.68 9.15 -2.18
N ILE A 77 -11.39 8.19 -1.57
CA ILE A 77 -10.90 7.46 -0.39
C ILE A 77 -9.66 6.63 -0.75
N ALA A 78 -9.67 5.98 -1.92
CA ALA A 78 -8.53 5.22 -2.39
C ALA A 78 -7.28 6.11 -2.55
N VAL A 79 -7.43 7.28 -3.16
CA VAL A 79 -6.35 8.25 -3.31
C VAL A 79 -5.82 8.70 -1.94
N VAL A 80 -6.71 9.09 -1.03
CA VAL A 80 -6.34 9.49 0.35
C VAL A 80 -5.61 8.34 1.06
N GLY A 81 -6.10 7.10 0.93
CA GLY A 81 -5.48 5.93 1.56
C GLY A 81 -4.09 5.60 1.02
N VAL A 82 -3.87 5.81 -0.27
CA VAL A 82 -2.56 5.58 -0.89
C VAL A 82 -1.58 6.71 -0.59
N THR A 83 -2.03 7.97 -0.51
CA THR A 83 -1.18 9.15 -0.33
C THR A 83 -0.91 9.49 1.13
N LEU A 84 -1.96 9.52 1.96
CA LEU A 84 -1.86 9.87 3.39
C LEU A 84 -1.67 8.64 4.29
N GLY A 85 -1.74 7.45 3.71
CA GLY A 85 -1.54 6.19 4.39
C GLY A 85 -2.84 5.51 4.82
N ILE A 86 -2.70 4.22 5.14
CA ILE A 86 -3.82 3.32 5.43
C ILE A 86 -4.69 3.78 6.61
N GLY A 87 -4.11 4.43 7.63
CA GLY A 87 -4.85 4.90 8.79
C GLY A 87 -5.91 5.95 8.43
N PHE A 88 -5.56 6.92 7.61
CA PHE A 88 -6.49 7.94 7.12
C PHE A 88 -7.50 7.36 6.13
N GLY A 89 -7.03 6.57 5.17
CA GLY A 89 -7.89 5.91 4.19
C GLY A 89 -8.91 4.98 4.83
N ALA A 90 -8.49 4.15 5.77
CA ALA A 90 -9.38 3.23 6.49
C ALA A 90 -10.39 3.98 7.37
N GLY A 91 -9.98 5.03 8.08
CA GLY A 91 -10.87 5.86 8.89
C GLY A 91 -11.98 6.49 8.05
N LEU A 92 -11.62 7.06 6.90
CA LEU A 92 -12.57 7.66 5.97
C LEU A 92 -13.49 6.60 5.35
N LEU A 93 -12.93 5.45 4.97
CA LEU A 93 -13.68 4.32 4.42
C LEU A 93 -14.74 3.81 5.41
N ILE A 94 -14.35 3.58 6.67
CA ILE A 94 -15.27 3.15 7.72
C ILE A 94 -16.40 4.16 7.93
N LYS A 95 -16.08 5.45 7.93
CA LYS A 95 -17.07 6.52 8.06
C LYS A 95 -18.08 6.46 6.91
N GLU A 96 -17.63 6.42 5.67
CA GLU A 96 -18.51 6.44 4.50
C GLU A 96 -19.31 5.12 4.36
N VAL A 97 -18.74 3.98 4.75
CA VAL A 97 -19.44 2.69 4.80
C VAL A 97 -20.61 2.75 5.81
N LYS A 98 -20.37 3.29 7.01
CA LYS A 98 -21.41 3.43 8.05
C LYS A 98 -22.58 4.33 7.63
N THR A 99 -22.34 5.26 6.71
CA THR A 99 -23.40 6.14 6.16
C THR A 99 -24.18 5.51 5.00
N GLY A 100 -23.81 4.31 4.53
CA GLY A 100 -24.43 3.65 3.39
C GLY A 100 -24.14 4.32 2.04
N LYS A 101 -23.10 5.15 1.96
CA LYS A 101 -22.77 5.93 0.74
C LYS A 101 -21.85 5.21 -0.25
N LEU A 102 -21.36 4.05 0.11
CA LEU A 102 -20.46 3.25 -0.71
C LEU A 102 -21.06 1.89 -1.06
N HIS A 103 -20.86 1.48 -2.30
CA HIS A 103 -21.22 0.14 -2.72
C HIS A 103 -20.17 -0.88 -2.21
N TYR A 104 -20.57 -2.06 -1.80
CA TYR A 104 -19.68 -3.09 -1.25
C TYR A 104 -18.50 -3.43 -2.17
N LYS A 105 -18.76 -3.52 -3.46
CA LYS A 105 -17.76 -3.75 -4.49
C LYS A 105 -16.66 -2.67 -4.44
N ASP A 106 -17.05 -1.40 -4.29
CA ASP A 106 -16.13 -0.29 -4.23
C ASP A 106 -15.31 -0.30 -2.94
N VAL A 107 -15.96 -0.64 -1.81
CA VAL A 107 -15.29 -0.80 -0.51
C VAL A 107 -14.18 -1.84 -0.60
N PHE A 108 -14.49 -3.00 -1.19
CA PHE A 108 -13.54 -4.08 -1.33
C PHE A 108 -12.39 -3.70 -2.27
N GLY A 109 -12.70 -3.11 -3.42
CA GLY A 109 -11.68 -2.64 -4.38
C GLY A 109 -10.73 -1.62 -3.76
N VAL A 110 -11.27 -0.66 -2.99
CA VAL A 110 -10.47 0.34 -2.25
C VAL A 110 -9.59 -0.32 -1.19
N LEU A 111 -10.13 -1.27 -0.42
CA LEU A 111 -9.35 -1.98 0.61
C LEU A 111 -8.16 -2.73 0.00
N VAL A 112 -8.38 -3.47 -1.08
CA VAL A 112 -7.31 -4.21 -1.76
C VAL A 112 -6.27 -3.23 -2.32
N LEU A 113 -6.70 -2.18 -3.00
CA LEU A 113 -5.82 -1.20 -3.60
C LEU A 113 -4.99 -0.46 -2.54
N VAL A 114 -5.64 0.07 -1.51
CA VAL A 114 -4.95 0.78 -0.43
C VAL A 114 -4.03 -0.19 0.32
N GLY A 115 -4.49 -1.41 0.63
CA GLY A 115 -3.67 -2.42 1.29
C GLY A 115 -2.37 -2.73 0.55
N MET A 116 -2.37 -2.71 -0.78
CA MET A 116 -1.21 -3.02 -1.60
C MET A 116 -0.33 -1.81 -1.96
N LEU A 117 -0.91 -0.61 -2.05
CA LEU A 117 -0.21 0.58 -2.52
C LEU A 117 0.12 1.62 -1.45
N HIS A 118 -0.44 1.52 -0.22
CA HIS A 118 -0.27 2.56 0.80
C HIS A 118 1.19 2.85 1.20
N SER A 119 2.07 1.87 1.05
CA SER A 119 3.50 1.98 1.38
C SER A 119 4.40 1.67 0.17
N ILE A 120 3.91 1.93 -1.05
CA ILE A 120 4.65 1.55 -2.27
C ILE A 120 6.06 2.17 -2.33
N ILE A 121 6.21 3.39 -1.84
CA ILE A 121 7.50 4.11 -1.83
C ILE A 121 8.40 3.54 -0.73
N GLU A 122 7.88 3.43 0.50
CA GLU A 122 8.61 2.94 1.68
C GLU A 122 9.14 1.53 1.46
N ASP A 123 8.25 0.61 1.10
CA ASP A 123 8.61 -0.79 0.88
C ASP A 123 9.61 -0.95 -0.26
N THR A 124 9.45 -0.19 -1.35
CA THR A 124 10.40 -0.21 -2.47
C THR A 124 11.77 0.29 -2.03
N ALA A 125 11.82 1.36 -1.22
CA ALA A 125 13.07 1.87 -0.68
C ALA A 125 13.76 0.85 0.24
N VAL A 126 13.00 0.19 1.14
CA VAL A 126 13.55 -0.86 2.01
C VAL A 126 14.10 -2.04 1.21
N VAL A 127 13.34 -2.52 0.23
CA VAL A 127 13.77 -3.65 -0.63
C VAL A 127 14.98 -3.28 -1.49
N SER A 128 15.14 -2.01 -1.85
CA SER A 128 16.33 -1.54 -2.58
C SER A 128 17.62 -1.64 -1.77
N LEU A 129 17.53 -1.54 -0.43
CA LEU A 129 18.69 -1.72 0.45
C LEU A 129 19.24 -3.16 0.41
N ILE A 130 18.42 -4.12 0.02
CA ILE A 130 18.82 -5.53 -0.15
C ILE A 130 19.38 -5.77 -1.57
N GLY A 131 19.47 -4.71 -2.39
CA GLY A 131 20.06 -4.77 -3.73
C GLY A 131 19.07 -4.95 -4.88
N SER A 132 17.77 -4.72 -4.65
CA SER A 132 16.80 -4.74 -5.74
C SER A 132 16.84 -3.46 -6.57
N ASN A 133 16.47 -3.55 -7.86
CA ASN A 133 16.34 -2.38 -8.71
C ASN A 133 15.03 -1.65 -8.39
N ILE A 134 15.14 -0.40 -7.91
CA ILE A 134 13.99 0.43 -7.49
C ILE A 134 12.93 0.55 -8.58
N ILE A 135 13.36 0.82 -9.82
CA ILE A 135 12.43 1.05 -10.95
C ILE A 135 11.66 -0.23 -11.27
N ILE A 136 12.36 -1.36 -11.33
CA ILE A 136 11.73 -2.66 -11.64
C ILE A 136 10.77 -3.06 -10.53
N THR A 137 11.19 -2.92 -9.26
CA THR A 137 10.36 -3.28 -8.10
C THR A 137 9.10 -2.42 -8.03
N LEU A 138 9.25 -1.09 -8.20
CA LEU A 138 8.12 -0.16 -8.19
C LEU A 138 7.15 -0.46 -9.32
N PHE A 139 7.65 -0.62 -10.55
CA PHE A 139 6.82 -0.90 -11.71
C PHE A 139 6.11 -2.24 -11.60
N LEU A 140 6.82 -3.31 -11.23
CA LEU A 140 6.25 -4.65 -11.09
C LEU A 140 5.16 -4.67 -10.02
N ARG A 141 5.40 -4.02 -8.87
CA ARG A 141 4.42 -3.91 -7.79
C ARG A 141 3.19 -3.12 -8.21
N ALA A 142 3.36 -1.99 -8.88
CA ALA A 142 2.25 -1.20 -9.40
C ALA A 142 1.41 -2.02 -10.39
N VAL A 143 2.02 -2.62 -11.40
CA VAL A 143 1.32 -3.44 -12.41
C VAL A 143 0.61 -4.62 -11.76
N LEU A 144 1.28 -5.35 -10.86
CA LEU A 144 0.69 -6.49 -10.15
C LEU A 144 -0.54 -6.06 -9.34
N THR A 145 -0.44 -4.95 -8.59
CA THR A 145 -1.56 -4.42 -7.81
C THR A 145 -2.74 -4.05 -8.71
N LEU A 146 -2.47 -3.34 -9.81
CA LEU A 146 -3.51 -2.94 -10.74
C LEU A 146 -4.19 -4.15 -11.39
N CYS A 147 -3.43 -5.18 -11.75
CA CYS A 147 -3.98 -6.45 -12.26
C CYS A 147 -4.84 -7.16 -11.22
N ILE A 148 -4.38 -7.24 -9.97
CA ILE A 148 -5.13 -7.87 -8.88
C ILE A 148 -6.44 -7.12 -8.63
N VAL A 149 -6.39 -5.80 -8.50
CA VAL A 149 -7.59 -4.98 -8.29
C VAL A 149 -8.56 -5.13 -9.45
N TYR A 150 -8.06 -5.12 -10.70
CA TYR A 150 -8.89 -5.35 -11.88
C TYR A 150 -9.61 -6.70 -11.83
N VAL A 151 -8.89 -7.78 -11.54
CA VAL A 151 -9.46 -9.13 -11.44
C VAL A 151 -10.52 -9.18 -10.33
N PHE A 152 -10.22 -8.65 -9.15
CA PHE A 152 -11.17 -8.62 -8.05
C PHE A 152 -12.42 -7.78 -8.34
N MET A 153 -12.26 -6.62 -8.96
CA MET A 153 -13.41 -5.79 -9.36
C MET A 153 -14.27 -6.47 -10.42
N ARG A 154 -13.63 -7.19 -11.35
CA ARG A 154 -14.33 -7.93 -12.39
C ARG A 154 -15.09 -9.14 -11.84
N LEU A 155 -14.44 -9.92 -10.98
CA LEU A 155 -15.08 -11.06 -10.29
C LEU A 155 -16.17 -10.59 -9.32
N GLY A 156 -15.88 -9.54 -8.55
CA GLY A 156 -16.81 -8.97 -7.57
C GLY A 156 -18.07 -8.37 -8.19
N ALA A 157 -18.02 -7.98 -9.48
CA ALA A 157 -19.19 -7.51 -10.19
C ALA A 157 -20.28 -8.59 -10.36
N ASN A 158 -19.91 -9.86 -10.30
CA ASN A 158 -20.82 -11.00 -10.46
C ASN A 158 -21.45 -11.46 -9.14
N PHE A 159 -21.00 -10.94 -8.00
CA PHE A 159 -21.54 -11.33 -6.70
C PHE A 159 -22.66 -10.41 -6.26
N THR A 160 -23.74 -11.00 -5.71
CA THR A 160 -24.87 -10.26 -5.15
C THR A 160 -24.49 -9.58 -3.84
N GLN A 161 -25.24 -8.53 -3.45
CA GLN A 161 -25.03 -7.84 -2.17
C GLN A 161 -25.13 -8.81 -0.97
N GLU A 162 -26.04 -9.79 -1.04
CA GLU A 162 -26.20 -10.81 0.00
C GLU A 162 -24.93 -11.65 0.17
N PHE A 163 -24.24 -11.99 -0.93
CA PHE A 163 -22.98 -12.73 -0.86
C PHE A 163 -21.91 -11.92 -0.11
N TRP A 164 -21.78 -10.62 -0.42
CA TRP A 164 -20.83 -9.73 0.23
C TRP A 164 -21.12 -9.60 1.73
N GLN A 165 -22.39 -9.41 2.11
CA GLN A 165 -22.82 -9.30 3.50
C GLN A 165 -22.55 -10.58 4.28
N LYS A 166 -22.87 -11.74 3.71
CA LYS A 166 -22.80 -13.03 4.41
C LYS A 166 -21.37 -13.55 4.59
N HIS A 167 -20.47 -13.27 3.65
CA HIS A 167 -19.14 -13.90 3.61
C HIS A 167 -17.98 -12.96 3.93
N LEU A 168 -18.14 -11.66 3.72
CA LEU A 168 -17.04 -10.69 3.81
C LEU A 168 -17.27 -9.58 4.83
N THR A 169 -18.47 -9.43 5.36
CA THR A 169 -18.78 -8.45 6.38
C THR A 169 -19.41 -9.11 7.59
N ASN A 170 -18.76 -8.99 8.74
CA ASN A 170 -19.30 -9.47 10.02
C ASN A 170 -20.18 -8.40 10.69
N TYR A 171 -20.60 -7.39 9.96
CA TYR A 171 -21.35 -6.23 10.44
C TYR A 171 -22.52 -5.92 9.51
N ASN A 172 -23.69 -5.61 10.09
CA ASN A 172 -24.83 -5.10 9.33
C ASN A 172 -24.50 -3.71 8.78
N ILE A 173 -23.92 -3.66 7.60
CA ILE A 173 -23.66 -2.40 6.90
C ILE A 173 -25.00 -1.90 6.34
N PRO A 174 -25.33 -0.61 6.50
CA PRO A 174 -26.55 -0.03 5.95
C PRO A 174 -26.64 -0.27 4.44
N GLU A 175 -27.85 -0.50 3.94
CA GLU A 175 -28.09 -0.64 2.53
C GLU A 175 -27.61 0.59 1.75
N TYR A 176 -26.97 0.36 0.59
CA TYR A 176 -26.46 1.44 -0.24
C TYR A 176 -27.59 2.38 -0.69
N LYS A 177 -27.49 3.66 -0.34
CA LYS A 177 -28.41 4.72 -0.74
C LYS A 177 -27.72 5.69 -1.67
N PRO A 178 -27.94 5.63 -3.00
CA PRO A 178 -27.19 6.44 -3.97
C PRO A 178 -27.45 7.95 -3.86
N ASN A 179 -28.53 8.39 -3.21
CA ASN A 179 -29.03 9.77 -3.22
C ASN A 179 -29.14 10.44 -1.81
N SER A 180 -28.39 10.00 -0.82
CA SER A 180 -28.37 10.62 0.50
C SER A 180 -27.17 11.53 0.72
#